data_b7ac632586fcfea1366f67520e0b77a1
#
_entry.id   b7ac632586fcfea1366f67520e0b77a1
#
_cell.length_a   1.000
_cell.length_b   1.000
_cell.length_c   1.000
_cell.angle_alpha   90.00
_cell.angle_beta   90.00
_cell.angle_gamma   90.00
#
_symmetry.space_group_name_H-M   'P 1'
#
loop_
_entity.id
_entity.type
_entity.pdbx_description
1 polymer ?
#
loop_
_entity_poly.entity_id
_entity_poly.type
_entity_poly.pdbx_seq_one_letter_code
_entity_poly.pdbx_strand_id
1 'polypeptide(L)'
;IDIDFDFIVAPVASGATLAGIVSALNKRNENNAKDTLHHTGCRAIGVGVLKGEGYLEGLVEQFLPASLSRSNWHIEHNYHFGGYAKASNELRTFCNDFNSAFEFDIEPVYSGKAFWAIKDMLAKGMFEDGSRIVVLHTGGLQGAR
;
A
#
# COMPACT_ATOMS: atom_id res chain seq x y z
N ILE A 1 -15.52 -1.08 -2.24
CA ILE A 1 -14.95 -1.45 -3.55
C ILE A 1 -15.62 -2.72 -4.05
N ASP A 2 -16.33 -2.64 -5.16
CA ASP A 2 -17.08 -3.76 -5.76
C ASP A 2 -16.27 -4.52 -6.82
N ILE A 3 -14.95 -4.58 -6.67
CA ILE A 3 -14.08 -5.34 -7.55
C ILE A 3 -13.35 -6.40 -6.77
N ASP A 4 -13.09 -7.53 -7.41
CA ASP A 4 -12.24 -8.56 -6.83
C ASP A 4 -10.78 -8.15 -6.94
N PHE A 5 -10.04 -8.32 -5.85
CA PHE A 5 -8.59 -8.08 -5.82
C PHE A 5 -7.93 -9.00 -4.80
N ASP A 6 -6.64 -9.21 -4.98
CA ASP A 6 -5.82 -10.03 -4.08
C ASP A 6 -5.05 -9.16 -3.09
N PHE A 7 -4.62 -7.98 -3.53
CA PHE A 7 -3.84 -7.06 -2.72
C PHE A 7 -4.37 -5.64 -2.86
N ILE A 8 -4.36 -4.90 -1.76
CA ILE A 8 -4.54 -3.45 -1.79
C ILE A 8 -3.31 -2.80 -1.16
N VAL A 9 -2.72 -1.84 -1.88
CA VAL A 9 -1.48 -1.17 -1.50
C VAL A 9 -1.75 0.30 -1.22
N ALA A 10 -1.23 0.80 -0.12
CA ALA A 10 -1.38 2.21 0.26
C ALA A 10 -0.09 2.74 0.90
N PRO A 11 0.25 4.02 0.68
CA PRO A 11 1.33 4.65 1.41
C PRO A 11 0.97 4.81 2.89
N VAL A 12 1.96 4.68 3.77
CA VAL A 12 1.76 4.75 5.23
C VAL A 12 2.66 5.81 5.83
N ALA A 13 2.04 6.77 6.52
CA ALA A 13 2.72 7.75 7.35
C ALA A 13 2.11 7.82 8.76
N SER A 14 0.81 8.09 8.88
CA SER A 14 0.12 8.13 10.17
C SER A 14 -0.47 6.78 10.59
N GLY A 15 -0.63 5.87 9.67
CA GLY A 15 -1.22 4.55 9.90
C GLY A 15 -2.74 4.50 9.86
N ALA A 16 -3.44 5.63 9.88
CA ALA A 16 -4.90 5.66 9.94
C ALA A 16 -5.56 5.07 8.69
N THR A 17 -5.05 5.42 7.51
CA THR A 17 -5.58 4.90 6.25
C THR A 17 -5.42 3.39 6.15
N LEU A 18 -4.23 2.88 6.45
CA LEU A 18 -3.99 1.43 6.42
C LEU A 18 -4.85 0.71 7.45
N ALA A 19 -4.99 1.26 8.66
CA ALA A 19 -5.86 0.68 9.68
C ALA A 19 -7.31 0.58 9.21
N GLY A 20 -7.82 1.62 8.55
CA GLY A 20 -9.16 1.60 7.97
C GLY A 20 -9.33 0.52 6.90
N ILE A 21 -8.33 0.38 6.03
CA ILE A 21 -8.31 -0.67 5.02
C ILE A 21 -8.32 -2.05 5.66
N VAL A 22 -7.46 -2.27 6.64
CA VAL A 22 -7.36 -3.57 7.36
C VAL A 22 -8.69 -3.93 8.02
N SER A 23 -9.34 -2.98 8.68
CA SER A 23 -10.65 -3.20 9.30
C SER A 23 -11.71 -3.60 8.27
N ALA A 24 -11.74 -2.93 7.13
CA ALA A 24 -12.68 -3.23 6.05
C ALA A 24 -12.39 -4.59 5.43
N LEU A 25 -11.12 -4.93 5.21
CA LEU A 25 -10.72 -6.23 4.68
C LEU A 25 -11.08 -7.36 5.63
N ASN A 26 -10.92 -7.16 6.92
CA ASN A 26 -11.27 -8.19 7.91
C ASN A 26 -12.75 -8.55 7.81
N LYS A 27 -13.63 -7.56 7.71
CA LYS A 27 -15.07 -7.80 7.50
C LYS A 27 -15.37 -8.50 6.18
N ARG A 28 -14.69 -8.06 5.11
CA ARG A 28 -14.84 -8.67 3.78
C ARG A 28 -14.40 -10.13 3.77
N ASN A 29 -13.25 -10.42 4.38
CA ASN A 29 -12.71 -11.78 4.47
C ASN A 29 -13.60 -12.69 5.32
N GLU A 30 -14.17 -12.20 6.42
CA GLU A 30 -15.13 -12.94 7.22
C GLU A 30 -16.39 -13.29 6.43
N ASN A 31 -16.93 -12.34 5.68
CA ASN A 31 -18.12 -12.58 4.84
C ASN A 31 -17.83 -13.59 3.72
N ASN A 32 -16.66 -13.52 3.14
CA ASN A 32 -16.24 -14.40 2.05
C ASN A 32 -15.82 -15.79 2.53
N ALA A 33 -15.38 -15.95 3.78
CA ALA A 33 -15.06 -17.24 4.37
C ALA A 33 -16.27 -18.19 4.45
N LYS A 34 -17.48 -17.66 4.32
CA LYS A 34 -18.72 -18.46 4.22
C LYS A 34 -18.91 -19.07 2.84
N ASP A 35 -18.19 -18.58 1.84
CA ASP A 35 -18.21 -19.10 0.48
C ASP A 35 -16.91 -19.90 0.27
N THR A 36 -16.98 -21.19 0.49
CA THR A 36 -15.84 -22.07 0.72
C THR A 36 -15.00 -22.40 -0.51
N LEU A 37 -15.33 -21.89 -1.69
CA LEU A 37 -14.74 -22.44 -2.93
C LEU A 37 -13.50 -21.70 -3.45
N HIS A 38 -13.13 -20.48 -2.96
CA HIS A 38 -12.11 -19.67 -3.63
C HIS A 38 -11.29 -18.72 -2.74
N HIS A 39 -11.00 -19.07 -1.45
CA HIS A 39 -10.41 -18.03 -0.61
C HIS A 39 -9.00 -18.26 -0.09
N THR A 40 -8.09 -17.60 -0.80
CA THR A 40 -7.05 -16.82 -0.17
C THR A 40 -7.65 -15.41 0.08
N GLY A 41 -7.79 -14.98 1.33
CA GLY A 41 -8.34 -13.66 1.64
C GLY A 41 -7.50 -12.54 1.03
N CYS A 42 -8.13 -11.37 0.80
CA CYS A 42 -7.42 -10.18 0.36
C CYS A 42 -6.43 -9.71 1.41
N ARG A 43 -5.28 -9.19 0.97
CA ARG A 43 -4.22 -8.68 1.85
C ARG A 43 -3.99 -7.20 1.61
N ALA A 44 -3.66 -6.48 2.67
CA ALA A 44 -3.23 -5.09 2.60
C ALA A 44 -1.71 -4.98 2.76
N ILE A 45 -1.10 -4.19 1.89
CA ILE A 45 0.32 -3.89 1.96
C ILE A 45 0.47 -2.38 2.14
N GLY A 46 1.03 -1.97 3.27
CA GLY A 46 1.44 -0.59 3.48
C GLY A 46 2.83 -0.37 2.92
N VAL A 47 3.06 0.77 2.29
CA VAL A 47 4.39 1.20 1.89
C VAL A 47 4.81 2.34 2.81
N GLY A 48 5.74 2.08 3.70
CA GLY A 48 6.26 3.08 4.63
C GLY A 48 6.97 4.20 3.88
N VAL A 49 6.47 5.43 4.01
CA VAL A 49 7.06 6.60 3.33
C VAL A 49 8.06 7.34 4.19
N LEU A 50 8.32 6.82 5.39
CA LEU A 50 9.32 7.33 6.33
C LEU A 50 10.05 6.15 6.98
N LYS A 51 11.15 6.43 7.63
CA LYS A 51 11.88 5.43 8.42
C LYS A 51 11.11 5.19 9.71
N GLY A 52 10.59 4.00 9.88
CA GLY A 52 9.74 3.71 11.03
C GLY A 52 9.34 2.27 11.17
N GLU A 53 10.24 1.33 10.85
CA GLU A 53 9.97 -0.09 11.07
C GLU A 53 9.68 -0.35 12.55
N GLY A 54 8.59 -1.05 12.82
CA GLY A 54 8.05 -1.23 14.17
C GLY A 54 7.18 -0.06 14.63
N TYR A 55 7.63 1.17 14.44
CA TYR A 55 6.87 2.37 14.79
C TYR A 55 5.59 2.51 13.96
N LEU A 56 5.69 2.33 12.63
CA LEU A 56 4.52 2.43 11.74
C LEU A 56 3.51 1.33 12.04
N GLU A 57 3.97 0.11 12.31
CA GLU A 57 3.08 -0.99 12.72
C GLU A 57 2.33 -0.64 13.99
N GLY A 58 3.01 -0.06 14.98
CA GLY A 58 2.40 0.40 16.21
C GLY A 58 1.34 1.47 16.00
N LEU A 59 1.57 2.40 15.06
CA LEU A 59 0.58 3.42 14.71
C LEU A 59 -0.69 2.79 14.09
N VAL A 60 -0.54 1.81 13.24
CA VAL A 60 -1.67 1.09 12.66
C VAL A 60 -2.44 0.34 13.74
N GLU A 61 -1.73 -0.39 14.59
CA GLU A 61 -2.31 -1.24 15.63
C GLU A 61 -3.14 -0.46 16.64
N GLN A 62 -2.77 0.78 16.96
CA GLN A 62 -3.55 1.58 17.91
C GLN A 62 -4.96 1.91 17.42
N PHE A 63 -5.21 1.84 16.11
CA PHE A 63 -6.53 2.02 15.52
C PHE A 63 -7.29 0.72 15.32
N LEU A 64 -6.66 -0.44 15.59
CA LEU A 64 -7.26 -1.75 15.38
C LEU A 64 -7.66 -2.39 16.70
N PRO A 65 -8.75 -3.21 16.72
CA PRO A 65 -9.04 -4.04 17.88
C PRO A 65 -7.88 -5.01 18.16
N ALA A 66 -7.59 -5.24 19.44
CA ALA A 66 -6.52 -6.14 19.87
C ALA A 66 -6.69 -7.59 19.36
N SER A 67 -7.92 -7.95 19.00
CA SER A 67 -8.25 -9.28 18.45
C SER A 67 -7.89 -9.44 16.98
N LEU A 68 -7.55 -8.36 16.25
CA LEU A 68 -7.18 -8.46 14.84
C LEU A 68 -5.75 -8.98 14.69
N SER A 69 -5.64 -10.07 13.95
CA SER A 69 -4.37 -10.68 13.61
C SER A 69 -3.66 -9.89 12.52
N ARG A 70 -2.32 -9.92 12.50
CA ARG A 70 -1.51 -9.40 11.40
C ARG A 70 -1.47 -10.30 10.17
N SER A 71 -2.30 -11.34 10.11
CA SER A 71 -2.26 -12.32 9.03
C SER A 71 -2.61 -11.75 7.66
N ASN A 72 -3.35 -10.64 7.61
CA ASN A 72 -3.86 -10.06 6.36
C ASN A 72 -3.25 -8.70 6.02
N TRP A 73 -2.20 -8.27 6.70
CA TRP A 73 -1.53 -7.03 6.37
C TRP A 73 -0.08 -7.02 6.82
N HIS A 74 0.73 -6.21 6.15
CA HIS A 74 2.09 -5.88 6.58
C HIS A 74 2.52 -4.54 5.97
N ILE A 75 3.66 -4.02 6.42
CA ILE A 75 4.24 -2.78 5.89
C ILE A 75 5.62 -3.10 5.30
N GLU A 76 5.84 -2.63 4.07
CA GLU A 76 7.14 -2.67 3.41
C GLU A 76 7.93 -1.43 3.79
N HIS A 77 9.17 -1.62 4.28
CA HIS A 77 10.02 -0.54 4.81
C HIS A 77 11.19 -0.17 3.91
N ASN A 78 11.28 -0.74 2.72
CA ASN A 78 12.44 -0.57 1.84
C ASN A 78 12.26 0.53 0.79
N TYR A 79 11.17 1.29 0.85
CA TYR A 79 10.79 2.22 -0.21
C TYR A 79 10.61 3.66 0.28
N HIS A 80 11.17 4.01 1.43
CA HIS A 80 11.07 5.37 1.99
C HIS A 80 12.05 6.38 1.37
N PHE A 81 13.03 5.90 0.60
CA PHE A 81 14.03 6.74 -0.09
C PHE A 81 14.84 7.64 0.85
N GLY A 82 15.12 7.19 2.05
CA GLY A 82 15.92 7.91 3.03
C GLY A 82 15.14 8.60 4.13
N GLY A 83 13.79 8.64 4.03
CA GLY A 83 12.93 9.18 5.07
C GLY A 83 11.76 9.98 4.51
N TYR A 84 10.98 10.57 5.40
CA TYR A 84 9.82 11.37 5.03
C TYR A 84 10.20 12.53 4.11
N ALA A 85 9.45 12.69 3.04
CA ALA A 85 9.65 13.70 1.98
C ALA A 85 11.02 13.62 1.29
N LYS A 86 11.83 12.60 1.58
CA LYS A 86 13.08 12.34 0.86
C LYS A 86 12.79 11.63 -0.46
N ALA A 87 13.53 11.99 -1.49
CA ALA A 87 13.39 11.37 -2.81
C ALA A 87 14.74 11.32 -3.51
N SER A 88 14.96 10.26 -4.28
CA SER A 88 16.10 10.14 -5.16
C SER A 88 15.77 10.75 -6.53
N ASN A 89 16.81 10.98 -7.35
CA ASN A 89 16.60 11.40 -8.73
C ASN A 89 15.84 10.33 -9.53
N GLU A 90 16.09 9.06 -9.25
CA GLU A 90 15.41 7.95 -9.90
C GLU A 90 13.90 7.97 -9.58
N LEU A 91 13.54 8.23 -8.33
CA LEU A 91 12.13 8.34 -7.94
C LEU A 91 11.44 9.51 -8.63
N ARG A 92 12.11 10.68 -8.70
CA ARG A 92 11.57 11.86 -9.37
C ARG A 92 11.39 11.62 -10.86
N THR A 93 12.35 10.98 -11.51
CA THR A 93 12.26 10.59 -12.91
C THR A 93 11.10 9.62 -13.13
N PHE A 94 10.98 8.63 -12.26
CA PHE A 94 9.88 7.67 -12.32
C PHE A 94 8.51 8.38 -12.24
N CYS A 95 8.35 9.31 -11.31
CA CYS A 95 7.10 10.08 -11.18
C CYS A 95 6.82 10.91 -12.44
N ASN A 96 7.83 11.58 -12.99
CA ASN A 96 7.68 12.38 -14.19
C ASN A 96 7.30 11.52 -15.40
N ASP A 97 7.95 10.36 -15.57
CA ASP A 97 7.64 9.43 -16.66
C ASP A 97 6.23 8.88 -16.52
N PHE A 98 5.83 8.52 -15.30
CA PHE A 98 4.49 8.06 -14.99
C PHE A 98 3.45 9.13 -15.35
N ASN A 99 3.67 10.35 -14.91
CA ASN A 99 2.75 11.47 -15.13
C ASN A 99 2.61 11.83 -16.62
N SER A 100 3.64 11.54 -17.40
CA SER A 100 3.58 11.70 -18.87
C SER A 100 2.83 10.58 -19.57
N ALA A 101 2.76 9.40 -18.96
CA ALA A 101 2.19 8.20 -19.58
C ALA A 101 0.73 7.93 -19.17
N PHE A 102 0.30 8.45 -18.03
CA PHE A 102 -1.03 8.14 -17.47
C PHE A 102 -1.84 9.43 -17.26
N GLU A 103 -3.15 9.27 -17.13
CA GLU A 103 -4.10 10.38 -17.01
C GLU A 103 -4.19 10.98 -15.61
N PHE A 104 -3.50 10.40 -14.64
CA PHE A 104 -3.43 10.93 -13.28
C PHE A 104 -1.98 11.03 -12.83
N ASP A 105 -1.73 11.93 -11.90
CA ASP A 105 -0.38 12.22 -11.43
C ASP A 105 -0.06 11.53 -10.11
N ILE A 106 1.18 11.12 -9.98
CA ILE A 106 1.79 10.69 -8.72
C ILE A 106 2.89 11.67 -8.32
N GLU A 107 3.26 11.64 -7.05
CA GLU A 107 4.24 12.58 -6.49
C GLU A 107 5.25 11.83 -5.58
N PRO A 108 6.45 12.40 -5.34
CA PRO A 108 7.52 11.63 -4.70
C PRO A 108 7.41 11.45 -3.18
N VAL A 109 6.42 12.05 -2.50
CA VAL A 109 6.29 11.92 -1.04
C VAL A 109 5.52 10.65 -0.64
N TYR A 110 4.38 10.41 -1.27
CA TYR A 110 3.46 9.31 -0.94
C TYR A 110 3.20 8.37 -2.10
N SER A 111 2.42 8.81 -3.09
CA SER A 111 1.95 7.95 -4.17
C SER A 111 3.08 7.41 -5.04
N GLY A 112 4.08 8.21 -5.32
CA GLY A 112 5.24 7.77 -6.09
C GLY A 112 6.00 6.64 -5.42
N LYS A 113 6.15 6.69 -4.10
CA LYS A 113 6.80 5.61 -3.34
C LYS A 113 5.97 4.32 -3.39
N ALA A 114 4.65 4.43 -3.29
CA ALA A 114 3.76 3.28 -3.38
C ALA A 114 3.82 2.62 -4.75
N PHE A 115 3.74 3.41 -5.84
CA PHE A 115 3.84 2.87 -7.20
C PHE A 115 5.23 2.32 -7.51
N TRP A 116 6.29 2.97 -7.03
CA TRP A 116 7.65 2.43 -7.14
C TRP A 116 7.77 1.08 -6.46
N ALA A 117 7.24 0.97 -5.24
CA ALA A 117 7.27 -0.27 -4.48
C ALA A 117 6.60 -1.42 -5.24
N ILE A 118 5.43 -1.17 -5.85
CA ILE A 118 4.72 -2.17 -6.64
C ILE A 118 5.58 -2.60 -7.83
N LYS A 119 6.14 -1.65 -8.56
CA LYS A 119 7.02 -1.94 -9.70
C LYS A 119 8.19 -2.83 -9.27
N ASP A 120 8.86 -2.50 -8.17
CA ASP A 120 9.99 -3.28 -7.67
C ASP A 120 9.57 -4.66 -7.17
N MET A 121 8.47 -4.74 -6.43
CA MET A 121 7.94 -6.02 -5.94
C MET A 121 7.49 -6.94 -7.09
N LEU A 122 6.91 -6.38 -8.15
CA LEU A 122 6.56 -7.13 -9.36
C LEU A 122 7.83 -7.68 -10.04
N ALA A 123 8.86 -6.86 -10.17
CA ALA A 123 10.12 -7.26 -10.78
C ALA A 123 10.82 -8.36 -9.98
N LYS A 124 10.64 -8.38 -8.66
CA LYS A 124 11.21 -9.39 -7.76
C LYS A 124 10.36 -10.68 -7.65
N GLY A 125 9.24 -10.75 -8.35
CA GLY A 125 8.36 -11.91 -8.32
C GLY A 125 7.61 -12.09 -7.01
N MET A 126 7.36 -11.02 -6.26
CA MET A 126 6.68 -11.08 -4.95
C MET A 126 5.16 -11.28 -5.08
N PHE A 127 4.61 -11.13 -6.28
CA PHE A 127 3.20 -11.41 -6.56
C PHE A 127 3.08 -12.58 -7.53
N GLU A 128 2.11 -13.45 -7.30
CA GLU A 128 1.81 -14.52 -8.24
C GLU A 128 1.26 -13.96 -9.56
N ASP A 129 1.54 -14.65 -10.66
CA ASP A 129 1.01 -14.28 -11.96
C ASP A 129 -0.52 -14.24 -11.93
N GLY A 130 -1.10 -13.19 -12.50
CA GLY A 130 -2.54 -12.99 -12.51
C GLY A 130 -3.09 -12.33 -11.27
N SER A 131 -2.24 -11.97 -10.29
CA SER A 131 -2.68 -11.22 -9.10
C SER A 131 -3.30 -9.88 -9.49
N ARG A 132 -4.41 -9.55 -8.85
CA ARG A 132 -5.05 -8.23 -8.98
C ARG A 132 -4.63 -7.34 -7.83
N ILE A 133 -4.02 -6.22 -8.15
CA ILE A 133 -3.47 -5.28 -7.19
C ILE A 133 -4.20 -3.95 -7.33
N VAL A 134 -4.86 -3.53 -6.25
CA VAL A 134 -5.45 -2.20 -6.15
C VAL A 134 -4.45 -1.29 -5.46
N VAL A 135 -4.22 -0.11 -6.01
CA VAL A 135 -3.39 0.92 -5.38
C VAL A 135 -4.29 2.07 -4.95
N LEU A 136 -4.23 2.41 -3.69
CA LEU A 136 -4.96 3.56 -3.19
C LEU A 136 -4.14 4.83 -3.39
N HIS A 137 -4.66 5.74 -4.21
CA HIS A 137 -4.10 7.08 -4.38
C HIS A 137 -4.80 8.03 -3.41
N THR A 138 -4.08 8.50 -2.40
CA THR A 138 -4.66 9.28 -1.30
C THR A 138 -4.63 10.79 -1.53
N GLY A 139 -4.30 11.23 -2.73
CA GLY A 139 -4.13 12.65 -3.04
C GLY A 139 -2.72 13.14 -2.76
N GLY A 140 -2.59 14.37 -2.26
CA GLY A 140 -1.28 14.92 -1.93
C GLY A 140 -0.49 15.47 -3.12
N LEU A 141 -1.17 15.84 -4.20
CA LEU A 141 -0.53 16.32 -5.43
C LEU A 141 0.24 17.64 -5.25
N GLN A 142 0.13 18.30 -4.11
CA GLN A 142 0.95 19.44 -3.77
C GLN A 142 2.44 19.10 -3.80
N GLY A 143 2.81 17.85 -3.49
CA GLY A 143 4.18 17.36 -3.57
C GLY A 143 4.72 17.20 -5.00
N ALA A 144 3.85 17.24 -6.00
CA ALA A 144 4.23 17.15 -7.42
C ALA A 144 4.59 18.50 -8.06
N ARG A 145 4.40 19.58 -7.33
CA ARG A 145 4.63 20.95 -7.81
C ARG A 145 6.01 21.47 -7.42
#